data_764caba89909acfab9a63a4dab30f924
#
_entry.id   764caba89909acfab9a63a4dab30f924
#
_cell.length_a   1.000
_cell.length_b   1.000
_cell.length_c   1.000
_cell.angle_alpha   90.00
_cell.angle_beta   90.00
_cell.angle_gamma   90.00
#
_symmetry.space_group_name_H-M   'P 1'
#
loop_
_entity.id
_entity.type
_entity.pdbx_description
1 polymer ?
#
loop_
_entity_poly.entity_id
_entity_poly.type
_entity_poly.pdbx_seq_one_letter_code
_entity_poly.pdbx_strand_id
1 'polypeptide(L)'
;CGKSVTARSLMGLTEVTGGRCQPGSQILCHGENILDYSKKQWQSYRGRDAAMIFQDAMTSLNPTMQIGHQIAECYRFHQKIGRKEALEKAAEMLALVGISDPEAALRRYPHEFSGGMRQRVMIASALACQPGLLIADEPTTALDVTIQAQILDLIRQMKERSGTTVLLITHDMGVVAGLAQRIVILYAGCVMETGTTDEIFYQPAHPYTRGLQKASPRLDEMGGGRLYTIEGTPPELIAPGP
;
A
#
# COMPACT_ATOMS: atom_id res chain seq x y z
N CYS A 1 -0.35 -5.90 14.51
CA CYS A 1 -0.27 -7.31 14.09
C CYS A 1 0.85 -7.62 13.08
N GLY A 2 1.73 -6.66 12.75
CA GLY A 2 2.91 -6.88 11.91
C GLY A 2 2.76 -6.55 10.42
N LYS A 3 1.55 -6.24 9.91
CA LYS A 3 1.31 -5.96 8.48
C LYS A 3 2.23 -4.88 7.90
N SER A 4 2.20 -3.67 8.47
CA SER A 4 3.02 -2.55 7.99
C SER A 4 4.53 -2.77 8.21
N VAL A 5 4.91 -3.53 9.24
CA VAL A 5 6.31 -3.93 9.45
C VAL A 5 6.78 -4.85 8.33
N THR A 6 5.97 -5.84 7.94
CA THR A 6 6.24 -6.71 6.80
C THR A 6 6.38 -5.90 5.50
N ALA A 7 5.46 -4.96 5.24
CA ALA A 7 5.53 -4.07 4.08
C ALA A 7 6.84 -3.25 4.04
N ARG A 8 7.22 -2.68 5.18
CA ARG A 8 8.49 -1.92 5.30
C ARG A 8 9.71 -2.82 5.12
N SER A 9 9.66 -4.08 5.57
CA SER A 9 10.75 -5.04 5.35
C SER A 9 10.95 -5.34 3.86
N LEU A 10 9.85 -5.48 3.10
CA LEU A 10 9.89 -5.64 1.65
C LEU A 10 10.53 -4.44 0.92
N MET A 11 10.49 -3.26 1.53
CA MET A 11 11.11 -2.03 1.01
C MET A 11 12.49 -1.74 1.62
N GLY A 12 13.02 -2.62 2.49
CA GLY A 12 14.28 -2.38 3.20
C GLY A 12 14.25 -1.15 4.11
N LEU A 13 13.08 -0.83 4.66
CA LEU A 13 12.87 0.35 5.52
C LEU A 13 12.78 0.00 7.01
N THR A 14 12.93 -1.27 7.37
CA THR A 14 12.79 -1.74 8.75
C THR A 14 13.84 -1.13 9.67
N GLU A 15 15.09 -1.05 9.22
CA GLU A 15 16.18 -0.48 10.00
C GLU A 15 15.99 1.02 10.29
N VAL A 16 15.38 1.75 9.37
CA VAL A 16 15.09 3.19 9.54
C VAL A 16 14.11 3.44 10.69
N THR A 17 13.27 2.45 10.99
CA THR A 17 12.29 2.49 12.10
C THR A 17 12.78 1.77 13.36
N GLY A 18 14.07 1.44 13.45
CA GLY A 18 14.68 0.78 14.61
C GLY A 18 14.45 -0.73 14.71
N GLY A 19 13.80 -1.33 13.70
CA GLY A 19 13.59 -2.77 13.61
C GLY A 19 14.74 -3.49 12.91
N ARG A 20 14.80 -4.80 13.06
CA ARG A 20 15.75 -5.67 12.35
C ARG A 20 15.09 -6.97 11.96
N CYS A 21 15.40 -7.47 10.76
CA CYS A 21 15.08 -8.84 10.39
C CYS A 21 15.97 -9.79 11.20
N GLN A 22 15.40 -10.89 11.68
CA GLN A 22 16.18 -11.87 12.42
C GLN A 22 17.19 -12.58 11.50
N PRO A 23 18.33 -13.04 12.04
CA PRO A 23 19.26 -13.88 11.29
C PRO A 23 18.55 -15.10 10.68
N GLY A 24 18.83 -15.39 9.41
CA GLY A 24 18.18 -16.47 8.68
C GLY A 24 16.85 -16.10 8.01
N SER A 25 16.32 -14.88 8.22
CA SER A 25 15.17 -14.38 7.47
C SER A 25 15.53 -14.24 5.99
N GLN A 26 14.57 -14.54 5.12
CA GLN A 26 14.73 -14.38 3.67
C GLN A 26 13.52 -13.67 3.08
N ILE A 27 13.77 -12.74 2.18
CA ILE A 27 12.78 -12.11 1.31
C ILE A 27 13.29 -12.26 -0.11
N LEU A 28 12.65 -13.12 -0.89
CA LEU A 28 13.10 -13.42 -2.24
C LEU A 28 12.38 -12.57 -3.27
N CYS A 29 13.13 -11.87 -4.10
CA CYS A 29 12.64 -11.16 -5.28
C CYS A 29 13.43 -11.66 -6.48
N HIS A 30 12.76 -12.20 -7.50
CA HIS A 30 13.39 -12.82 -8.66
C HIS A 30 14.47 -13.87 -8.31
N GLY A 31 14.30 -14.58 -7.20
CA GLY A 31 15.23 -15.61 -6.71
C GLY A 31 16.40 -15.08 -5.87
N GLU A 32 16.57 -13.77 -5.75
CA GLU A 32 17.59 -13.14 -4.91
C GLU A 32 17.02 -12.71 -3.55
N ASN A 33 17.81 -12.89 -2.48
CA ASN A 33 17.42 -12.40 -1.15
C ASN A 33 17.67 -10.89 -1.06
N ILE A 34 16.61 -10.08 -1.07
CA ILE A 34 16.73 -8.61 -1.04
C ILE A 34 17.30 -8.08 0.29
N LEU A 35 17.29 -8.87 1.36
CA LEU A 35 17.92 -8.46 2.62
C LEU A 35 19.44 -8.31 2.50
N ASP A 36 20.05 -8.92 1.51
CA ASP A 36 21.49 -8.85 1.25
C ASP A 36 21.87 -7.71 0.29
N TYR A 37 20.87 -6.90 -0.12
CA TYR A 37 21.08 -5.81 -1.09
C TYR A 37 21.95 -4.69 -0.52
N SER A 38 22.94 -4.29 -1.30
CA SER A 38 23.72 -3.06 -1.08
C SER A 38 22.84 -1.82 -1.23
N LYS A 39 23.29 -0.67 -0.74
CA LYS A 39 22.60 0.62 -0.89
C LYS A 39 22.25 0.93 -2.35
N LYS A 40 23.14 0.60 -3.29
CA LYS A 40 22.92 0.83 -4.73
C LYS A 40 21.83 -0.09 -5.30
N GLN A 41 21.77 -1.34 -4.87
CA GLN A 41 20.72 -2.28 -5.27
C GLN A 41 19.37 -1.84 -4.71
N TRP A 42 19.29 -1.42 -3.45
CA TRP A 42 18.08 -0.85 -2.86
C TRP A 42 17.58 0.39 -3.61
N GLN A 43 18.47 1.28 -4.03
CA GLN A 43 18.10 2.45 -4.84
C GLN A 43 17.51 2.05 -6.20
N SER A 44 18.04 1.02 -6.83
CA SER A 44 17.52 0.50 -8.10
C SER A 44 16.18 -0.23 -7.92
N TYR A 45 16.04 -1.01 -6.84
CA TYR A 45 14.86 -1.79 -6.54
C TYR A 45 13.64 -0.92 -6.23
N ARG A 46 13.83 0.10 -5.35
CA ARG A 46 12.75 1.02 -4.97
C ARG A 46 12.35 1.89 -6.14
N GLY A 47 11.08 1.84 -6.51
CA GLY A 47 10.48 2.59 -7.62
C GLY A 47 10.44 1.82 -8.95
N ARG A 48 11.42 0.94 -9.24
CA ARG A 48 11.45 0.13 -10.45
C ARG A 48 10.82 -1.26 -10.22
N ASP A 49 11.35 -2.01 -9.26
CA ASP A 49 10.89 -3.38 -8.99
C ASP A 49 9.75 -3.38 -7.99
N ALA A 50 9.83 -2.55 -6.96
CA ALA A 50 8.78 -2.36 -5.96
C ALA A 50 8.56 -0.89 -5.62
N ALA A 51 7.30 -0.51 -5.42
CA ALA A 51 6.91 0.79 -4.88
C ALA A 51 5.91 0.62 -3.73
N MET A 52 5.82 1.63 -2.87
CA MET A 52 4.95 1.59 -1.70
C MET A 52 4.09 2.86 -1.59
N ILE A 53 2.81 2.64 -1.38
CA ILE A 53 1.85 3.65 -0.93
C ILE A 53 1.78 3.55 0.59
N PHE A 54 2.21 4.60 1.28
CA PHE A 54 2.21 4.66 2.74
C PHE A 54 0.83 5.03 3.28
N GLN A 55 0.56 4.63 4.51
CA GLN A 55 -0.70 4.91 5.22
C GLN A 55 -0.96 6.42 5.37
N ASP A 56 0.09 7.21 5.60
CA ASP A 56 -0.02 8.65 5.80
C ASP A 56 0.60 9.44 4.63
N ALA A 57 -0.27 10.03 3.80
CA ALA A 57 0.13 10.90 2.71
C ALA A 57 0.70 12.25 3.18
N MET A 58 0.41 12.66 4.43
CA MET A 58 0.88 13.95 4.97
C MET A 58 2.39 13.94 5.21
N THR A 59 2.92 12.82 5.65
CA THR A 59 4.35 12.65 5.96
C THR A 59 5.16 12.09 4.78
N SER A 60 4.49 11.59 3.74
CA SER A 60 5.15 10.93 2.60
C SER A 60 5.64 11.91 1.53
N LEU A 61 5.04 13.10 1.44
CA LEU A 61 5.42 14.13 0.49
C LEU A 61 6.35 15.16 1.15
N ASN A 62 7.39 15.58 0.44
CA ASN A 62 8.28 16.64 0.91
C ASN A 62 7.55 18.01 0.85
N PRO A 63 7.26 18.66 2.01
CA PRO A 63 6.46 19.86 2.05
C PRO A 63 7.13 21.10 1.39
N THR A 64 8.44 21.07 1.22
CA THR A 64 9.23 22.19 0.66
C THR A 64 9.50 22.04 -0.83
N MET A 65 8.99 20.98 -1.47
CA MET A 65 9.23 20.66 -2.88
C MET A 65 7.93 20.62 -3.66
N GLN A 66 7.93 21.21 -4.84
CA GLN A 66 6.76 21.18 -5.72
C GLN A 66 6.41 19.75 -6.14
N ILE A 67 5.11 19.46 -6.27
CA ILE A 67 4.58 18.14 -6.60
C ILE A 67 5.18 17.60 -7.90
N GLY A 68 5.22 18.42 -8.95
CA GLY A 68 5.78 18.02 -10.23
C GLY A 68 7.23 17.54 -10.14
N HIS A 69 8.05 18.19 -9.30
CA HIS A 69 9.44 17.80 -9.11
C HIS A 69 9.57 16.47 -8.38
N GLN A 70 8.71 16.21 -7.37
CA GLN A 70 8.73 14.96 -6.61
C GLN A 70 8.38 13.76 -7.52
N ILE A 71 7.36 13.89 -8.37
CA ILE A 71 6.99 12.82 -9.32
C ILE A 71 8.04 12.69 -10.42
N ALA A 72 8.51 13.81 -10.99
CA ALA A 72 9.50 13.82 -12.06
C ALA A 72 10.85 13.22 -11.61
N GLU A 73 11.21 13.30 -10.33
CA GLU A 73 12.42 12.71 -9.80
C GLU A 73 12.45 11.19 -9.99
N CYS A 74 11.32 10.51 -9.82
CA CYS A 74 11.19 9.07 -10.07
C CYS A 74 11.56 8.73 -11.53
N TYR A 75 11.02 9.46 -12.49
CA TYR A 75 11.32 9.25 -13.91
C TYR A 75 12.77 9.55 -14.23
N ARG A 76 13.31 10.66 -13.73
CA ARG A 76 14.70 11.06 -13.98
C ARG A 76 15.70 10.05 -13.41
N PHE A 77 15.40 9.52 -12.24
CA PHE A 77 16.29 8.55 -11.59
C PHE A 77 16.26 7.18 -12.29
N HIS A 78 15.07 6.65 -12.56
CA HIS A 78 14.91 5.28 -13.06
C HIS A 78 14.93 5.17 -14.58
N GLN A 79 14.35 6.13 -15.31
CA GLN A 79 14.30 6.13 -16.78
C GLN A 79 15.39 7.00 -17.42
N LYS A 80 16.13 7.79 -16.61
CA LYS A 80 17.23 8.67 -17.08
C LYS A 80 16.80 9.67 -18.15
N ILE A 81 15.55 10.10 -18.15
CA ILE A 81 15.00 11.07 -19.09
C ILE A 81 15.27 12.53 -18.64
N GLY A 82 15.14 13.46 -19.58
CA GLY A 82 15.33 14.89 -19.32
C GLY A 82 14.26 15.48 -18.41
N ARG A 83 14.59 16.65 -17.79
CA ARG A 83 13.67 17.34 -16.85
C ARG A 83 12.32 17.68 -17.48
N LYS A 84 12.32 18.15 -18.74
CA LYS A 84 11.10 18.57 -19.43
C LYS A 84 10.17 17.37 -19.64
N GLU A 85 10.70 16.30 -20.23
CA GLU A 85 9.96 15.05 -20.47
C GLU A 85 9.45 14.42 -19.16
N ALA A 86 10.27 14.45 -18.08
CA ALA A 86 9.86 13.95 -16.78
C ALA A 86 8.68 14.74 -16.18
N LEU A 87 8.61 16.07 -16.40
CA LEU A 87 7.48 16.88 -15.96
C LEU A 87 6.23 16.63 -16.80
N GLU A 88 6.36 16.43 -18.10
CA GLU A 88 5.25 16.04 -18.98
C GLU A 88 4.64 14.71 -18.51
N LYS A 89 5.47 13.70 -18.27
CA LYS A 89 5.02 12.42 -17.69
C LYS A 89 4.41 12.57 -16.29
N ALA A 90 4.93 13.48 -15.47
CA ALA A 90 4.35 13.77 -14.17
C ALA A 90 2.94 14.38 -14.28
N ALA A 91 2.70 15.25 -15.27
CA ALA A 91 1.36 15.77 -15.56
C ALA A 91 0.40 14.67 -16.01
N GLU A 92 0.84 13.77 -16.90
CA GLU A 92 0.05 12.60 -17.33
C GLU A 92 -0.35 11.71 -16.13
N MET A 93 0.58 11.47 -15.21
CA MET A 93 0.29 10.71 -13.99
C MET A 93 -0.69 11.41 -13.07
N LEU A 94 -0.57 12.73 -12.91
CA LEU A 94 -1.54 13.52 -12.14
C LEU A 94 -2.94 13.48 -12.76
N ALA A 95 -3.03 13.55 -14.09
CA ALA A 95 -4.29 13.36 -14.82
C ALA A 95 -4.88 11.96 -14.58
N LEU A 96 -4.05 10.93 -14.66
CA LEU A 96 -4.44 9.53 -14.46
C LEU A 96 -5.05 9.29 -13.07
N VAL A 97 -4.47 9.91 -12.03
CA VAL A 97 -5.01 9.82 -10.66
C VAL A 97 -6.17 10.79 -10.40
N GLY A 98 -6.65 11.50 -11.42
CA GLY A 98 -7.83 12.37 -11.35
C GLY A 98 -7.58 13.71 -10.64
N ILE A 99 -6.36 14.25 -10.73
CA ILE A 99 -6.08 15.64 -10.34
C ILE A 99 -6.57 16.56 -11.47
N SER A 100 -7.46 17.48 -11.12
CA SER A 100 -7.89 18.54 -12.03
C SER A 100 -6.75 19.53 -12.28
N ASP A 101 -6.61 20.00 -13.52
CA ASP A 101 -5.54 20.91 -13.95
C ASP A 101 -4.14 20.41 -13.57
N PRO A 102 -3.66 19.28 -14.17
CA PRO A 102 -2.39 18.67 -13.85
C PRO A 102 -1.20 19.62 -14.05
N GLU A 103 -1.23 20.47 -15.08
CA GLU A 103 -0.16 21.40 -15.41
C GLU A 103 0.01 22.48 -14.32
N ALA A 104 -1.08 23.02 -13.80
CA ALA A 104 -1.00 23.95 -12.66
C ALA A 104 -0.59 23.21 -11.39
N ALA A 105 -1.06 21.97 -11.19
CA ALA A 105 -0.73 21.15 -10.04
C ALA A 105 0.76 20.82 -9.93
N LEU A 106 1.50 20.69 -11.04
CA LEU A 106 2.95 20.46 -11.04
C LEU A 106 3.72 21.52 -10.24
N ARG A 107 3.25 22.77 -10.24
CA ARG A 107 3.91 23.93 -9.61
C ARG A 107 3.53 24.14 -8.16
N ARG A 108 2.49 23.45 -7.69
CA ARG A 108 1.97 23.59 -6.33
C ARG A 108 2.75 22.74 -5.35
N TYR A 109 2.65 23.09 -4.08
CA TYR A 109 3.27 22.40 -2.95
C TYR A 109 2.25 21.50 -2.24
N PRO A 110 2.69 20.47 -1.48
CA PRO A 110 1.78 19.56 -0.79
C PRO A 110 0.74 20.25 0.10
N HIS A 111 1.09 21.33 0.78
CA HIS A 111 0.18 22.07 1.66
C HIS A 111 -0.99 22.76 0.94
N GLU A 112 -0.92 22.92 -0.38
CA GLU A 112 -1.97 23.51 -1.22
C GLU A 112 -3.00 22.44 -1.69
N PHE A 113 -2.84 21.19 -1.30
CA PHE A 113 -3.71 20.08 -1.66
C PHE A 113 -4.51 19.59 -0.46
N SER A 114 -5.76 19.15 -0.70
CA SER A 114 -6.56 18.44 0.30
C SER A 114 -5.93 17.07 0.64
N GLY A 115 -6.34 16.44 1.73
CA GLY A 115 -5.87 15.11 2.12
C GLY A 115 -6.03 14.07 0.99
N GLY A 116 -7.20 13.99 0.38
CA GLY A 116 -7.46 13.10 -0.75
C GLY A 116 -6.62 13.41 -1.99
N MET A 117 -6.35 14.68 -2.28
CA MET A 117 -5.46 15.07 -3.38
C MET A 117 -4.02 14.66 -3.10
N ARG A 118 -3.51 14.82 -1.87
CA ARG A 118 -2.17 14.35 -1.48
C ARG A 118 -2.04 12.84 -1.61
N GLN A 119 -3.08 12.10 -1.23
CA GLN A 119 -3.14 10.66 -1.41
C GLN A 119 -3.00 10.28 -2.89
N ARG A 120 -3.74 10.95 -3.78
CA ARG A 120 -3.64 10.75 -5.24
C ARG A 120 -2.24 11.07 -5.77
N VAL A 121 -1.61 12.13 -5.30
CA VAL A 121 -0.23 12.49 -5.66
C VAL A 121 0.76 11.44 -5.19
N MET A 122 0.62 10.91 -3.98
CA MET A 122 1.46 9.82 -3.47
C MET A 122 1.30 8.55 -4.33
N ILE A 123 0.07 8.22 -4.73
CA ILE A 123 -0.21 7.11 -5.64
C ILE A 123 0.44 7.37 -7.01
N ALA A 124 0.31 8.58 -7.57
CA ALA A 124 0.98 8.97 -8.81
C ALA A 124 2.50 8.76 -8.74
N SER A 125 3.11 9.17 -7.63
CA SER A 125 4.56 8.97 -7.41
C SER A 125 4.94 7.49 -7.33
N ALA A 126 4.14 6.67 -6.63
CA ALA A 126 4.39 5.23 -6.51
C ALA A 126 4.26 4.50 -7.85
N LEU A 127 3.35 4.94 -8.71
CA LEU A 127 3.07 4.33 -10.01
C LEU A 127 3.93 4.89 -11.16
N ALA A 128 4.65 5.99 -10.95
CA ALA A 128 5.39 6.72 -11.97
C ALA A 128 6.34 5.81 -12.80
N CYS A 129 6.97 4.83 -12.17
CA CYS A 129 7.90 3.92 -12.84
C CYS A 129 7.28 2.55 -13.19
N GLN A 130 5.98 2.39 -13.07
CA GLN A 130 5.27 1.13 -13.36
C GLN A 130 5.93 -0.07 -12.66
N PRO A 131 5.99 -0.09 -11.33
CA PRO A 131 6.69 -1.11 -10.57
C PRO A 131 6.08 -2.50 -10.79
N GLY A 132 6.93 -3.55 -10.74
CA GLY A 132 6.46 -4.94 -10.79
C GLY A 132 5.62 -5.32 -9.55
N LEU A 133 5.92 -4.73 -8.39
CA LEU A 133 5.18 -4.90 -7.13
C LEU A 133 4.75 -3.54 -6.57
N LEU A 134 3.46 -3.34 -6.36
CA LEU A 134 2.90 -2.22 -5.62
C LEU A 134 2.45 -2.68 -4.23
N ILE A 135 3.06 -2.14 -3.19
CA ILE A 135 2.67 -2.38 -1.80
C ILE A 135 1.77 -1.21 -1.38
N ALA A 136 0.51 -1.47 -1.07
CA ALA A 136 -0.45 -0.46 -0.64
C ALA A 136 -0.81 -0.70 0.83
N ASP A 137 -0.22 0.09 1.73
CA ASP A 137 -0.43 0.00 3.18
C ASP A 137 -1.54 0.95 3.60
N GLU A 138 -2.74 0.41 3.77
CA GLU A 138 -3.98 1.13 4.08
C GLU A 138 -4.22 2.35 3.17
N PRO A 139 -4.23 2.18 1.83
CA PRO A 139 -4.18 3.29 0.88
C PRO A 139 -5.41 4.19 0.90
N THR A 140 -6.46 3.79 1.59
CA THR A 140 -7.75 4.49 1.64
C THR A 140 -8.16 4.92 3.04
N THR A 141 -7.32 4.74 4.05
CA THR A 141 -7.60 5.16 5.42
C THR A 141 -7.80 6.68 5.49
N ALA A 142 -8.81 7.11 6.22
CA ALA A 142 -9.20 8.53 6.39
C ALA A 142 -9.70 9.24 5.11
N LEU A 143 -10.10 8.50 4.08
CA LEU A 143 -10.76 9.04 2.89
C LEU A 143 -12.27 8.80 2.94
N ASP A 144 -13.03 9.69 2.29
CA ASP A 144 -14.44 9.45 2.06
C ASP A 144 -14.67 8.27 1.09
N VAL A 145 -15.84 7.64 1.17
CA VAL A 145 -16.18 6.42 0.44
C VAL A 145 -16.05 6.60 -1.09
N THR A 146 -16.35 7.80 -1.58
CA THR A 146 -16.26 8.08 -3.03
C THR A 146 -14.81 8.11 -3.50
N ILE A 147 -13.94 8.78 -2.78
CA ILE A 147 -12.51 8.85 -3.08
C ILE A 147 -11.87 7.47 -2.89
N GLN A 148 -12.26 6.73 -1.84
CA GLN A 148 -11.82 5.36 -1.63
C GLN A 148 -12.11 4.48 -2.85
N ALA A 149 -13.35 4.48 -3.34
CA ALA A 149 -13.74 3.71 -4.52
C ALA A 149 -12.91 4.07 -5.76
N GLN A 150 -12.67 5.36 -6.00
CA GLN A 150 -11.87 5.83 -7.12
C GLN A 150 -10.41 5.38 -7.04
N ILE A 151 -9.80 5.39 -5.84
CA ILE A 151 -8.44 4.92 -5.63
C ILE A 151 -8.33 3.41 -5.83
N LEU A 152 -9.28 2.64 -5.32
CA LEU A 152 -9.29 1.19 -5.50
C LEU A 152 -9.47 0.80 -6.97
N ASP A 153 -10.31 1.54 -7.70
CA ASP A 153 -10.49 1.34 -9.14
C ASP A 153 -9.22 1.69 -9.92
N LEU A 154 -8.53 2.76 -9.55
CA LEU A 154 -7.22 3.10 -10.12
C LEU A 154 -6.19 1.97 -9.93
N ILE A 155 -6.08 1.43 -8.71
CA ILE A 155 -5.18 0.31 -8.41
C ILE A 155 -5.56 -0.92 -9.25
N ARG A 156 -6.86 -1.21 -9.42
CA ARG A 156 -7.35 -2.30 -10.27
C ARG A 156 -6.96 -2.11 -11.72
N GLN A 157 -7.19 -0.92 -12.28
CA GLN A 157 -6.82 -0.60 -13.66
C GLN A 157 -5.31 -0.74 -13.89
N MET A 158 -4.48 -0.30 -12.94
CA MET A 158 -3.03 -0.44 -13.04
C MET A 158 -2.60 -1.91 -13.01
N LYS A 159 -3.20 -2.73 -12.13
CA LYS A 159 -2.98 -4.18 -12.10
C LYS A 159 -3.27 -4.82 -13.47
N GLU A 160 -4.39 -4.45 -14.08
CA GLU A 160 -4.82 -5.01 -15.37
C GLU A 160 -3.98 -4.55 -16.56
N ARG A 161 -3.64 -3.25 -16.60
CA ARG A 161 -2.93 -2.64 -17.75
C ARG A 161 -1.42 -2.89 -17.73
N SER A 162 -0.81 -2.86 -16.55
CA SER A 162 0.66 -2.91 -16.40
C SER A 162 1.17 -4.27 -15.92
N GLY A 163 0.27 -5.21 -15.58
CA GLY A 163 0.66 -6.49 -14.99
C GLY A 163 1.31 -6.36 -13.62
N THR A 164 1.14 -5.23 -12.94
CA THR A 164 1.68 -4.97 -11.61
C THR A 164 1.05 -5.91 -10.59
N THR A 165 1.87 -6.60 -9.82
CA THR A 165 1.41 -7.34 -8.64
C THR A 165 1.07 -6.37 -7.52
N VAL A 166 -0.09 -6.54 -6.87
CA VAL A 166 -0.52 -5.67 -5.77
C VAL A 166 -0.52 -6.45 -4.46
N LEU A 167 0.24 -5.96 -3.48
CA LEU A 167 0.15 -6.37 -2.09
C LEU A 167 -0.66 -5.31 -1.33
N LEU A 168 -1.95 -5.61 -1.11
CA LEU A 168 -2.85 -4.71 -0.39
C LEU A 168 -2.89 -5.07 1.09
N ILE A 169 -2.60 -4.11 1.94
CA ILE A 169 -2.77 -4.20 3.39
C ILE A 169 -3.97 -3.34 3.77
N THR A 170 -4.94 -3.95 4.40
CA THR A 170 -6.15 -3.28 4.88
C THR A 170 -6.79 -4.05 6.02
N HIS A 171 -7.64 -3.40 6.77
CA HIS A 171 -8.54 -4.01 7.74
C HIS A 171 -9.98 -4.10 7.21
N ASP A 172 -10.26 -3.60 6.02
CA ASP A 172 -11.57 -3.60 5.39
C ASP A 172 -11.77 -4.87 4.53
N MET A 173 -12.59 -5.78 5.03
CA MET A 173 -12.91 -7.05 4.35
C MET A 173 -13.66 -6.84 3.04
N GLY A 174 -14.45 -5.76 2.90
CA GLY A 174 -15.17 -5.44 1.67
C GLY A 174 -14.20 -5.05 0.55
N VAL A 175 -13.17 -4.27 0.87
CA VAL A 175 -12.09 -3.92 -0.06
C VAL A 175 -11.33 -5.18 -0.51
N VAL A 176 -11.02 -6.07 0.43
CA VAL A 176 -10.32 -7.34 0.13
C VAL A 176 -11.13 -8.20 -0.82
N ALA A 177 -12.43 -8.37 -0.57
CA ALA A 177 -13.32 -9.17 -1.42
C ALA A 177 -13.34 -8.69 -2.88
N GLY A 178 -13.24 -7.36 -3.09
CA GLY A 178 -13.30 -6.76 -4.43
C GLY A 178 -12.01 -6.78 -5.23
N LEU A 179 -10.84 -6.96 -4.60
CA LEU A 179 -9.53 -6.76 -5.23
C LEU A 179 -8.56 -7.94 -5.11
N ALA A 180 -8.62 -8.68 -3.99
CA ALA A 180 -7.66 -9.72 -3.70
C ALA A 180 -8.03 -11.04 -4.39
N GLN A 181 -7.00 -11.76 -4.84
CA GLN A 181 -7.13 -13.15 -5.33
C GLN A 181 -6.73 -14.14 -4.24
N ARG A 182 -5.78 -13.75 -3.40
CA ARG A 182 -5.31 -14.51 -2.24
C ARG A 182 -5.25 -13.60 -1.02
N ILE A 183 -5.52 -14.18 0.13
CA ILE A 183 -5.58 -13.47 1.41
C ILE A 183 -4.65 -14.16 2.39
N VAL A 184 -3.95 -13.36 3.18
CA VAL A 184 -3.15 -13.78 4.33
C VAL A 184 -3.70 -13.07 5.57
N ILE A 185 -4.19 -13.82 6.53
CA ILE A 185 -4.69 -13.30 7.81
C ILE A 185 -3.56 -13.30 8.82
N LEU A 186 -3.24 -12.12 9.36
CA LEU A 186 -2.18 -11.92 10.34
C LEU A 186 -2.77 -11.52 11.70
N TYR A 187 -2.30 -12.16 12.76
CA TYR A 187 -2.58 -11.78 14.15
C TYR A 187 -1.32 -11.91 14.99
N ALA A 188 -1.02 -10.88 15.80
CA ALA A 188 0.14 -10.87 16.71
C ALA A 188 1.48 -11.30 16.06
N GLY A 189 1.71 -10.91 14.80
CA GLY A 189 2.93 -11.25 14.06
C GLY A 189 2.94 -12.63 13.40
N CYS A 190 1.92 -13.45 13.63
CA CYS A 190 1.81 -14.80 13.07
C CYS A 190 0.78 -14.85 11.95
N VAL A 191 1.01 -15.72 10.97
CA VAL A 191 0.03 -16.07 9.94
C VAL A 191 -0.98 -17.07 10.53
N MET A 192 -2.24 -16.64 10.61
CA MET A 192 -3.33 -17.48 11.14
C MET A 192 -3.95 -18.32 10.05
N GLU A 193 -4.14 -17.75 8.87
CA GLU A 193 -4.76 -18.41 7.74
C GLU A 193 -4.29 -17.82 6.42
N THR A 194 -4.20 -18.63 5.38
CA THR A 194 -3.95 -18.18 4.00
C THR A 194 -4.80 -19.01 3.04
N GLY A 195 -5.35 -18.35 2.03
CA GLY A 195 -6.19 -19.01 1.04
C GLY A 195 -6.56 -18.08 -0.11
N THR A 196 -7.33 -18.58 -1.05
CA THR A 196 -8.01 -17.75 -2.05
C THR A 196 -9.09 -16.90 -1.38
N THR A 197 -9.56 -15.88 -2.07
CA THR A 197 -10.66 -15.05 -1.56
C THR A 197 -11.89 -15.88 -1.26
N ASP A 198 -12.25 -16.83 -2.13
CA ASP A 198 -13.41 -17.70 -1.92
C ASP A 198 -13.23 -18.63 -0.71
N GLU A 199 -12.07 -19.24 -0.52
CA GLU A 199 -11.78 -20.08 0.66
C GLU A 199 -11.92 -19.29 1.95
N ILE A 200 -11.31 -18.10 2.02
CA ILE A 200 -11.35 -17.26 3.22
C ILE A 200 -12.76 -16.73 3.51
N PHE A 201 -13.55 -16.37 2.49
CA PHE A 201 -14.89 -15.80 2.71
C PHE A 201 -15.97 -16.85 2.93
N TYR A 202 -15.91 -17.98 2.24
CA TYR A 202 -16.99 -18.98 2.28
C TYR A 202 -16.66 -20.23 3.11
N GLN A 203 -15.36 -20.53 3.31
CA GLN A 203 -14.92 -21.74 4.02
C GLN A 203 -13.77 -21.44 5.00
N PRO A 204 -13.86 -20.38 5.85
CA PRO A 204 -12.78 -20.04 6.77
C PRO A 204 -12.52 -21.18 7.75
N ALA A 205 -11.28 -21.63 7.84
CA ALA A 205 -10.88 -22.72 8.72
C ALA A 205 -10.54 -22.21 10.13
N HIS A 206 -9.84 -21.04 10.22
CA HIS A 206 -9.34 -20.53 11.48
C HIS A 206 -10.44 -19.76 12.27
N PRO A 207 -10.59 -19.97 13.59
CA PRO A 207 -11.60 -19.28 14.41
C PRO A 207 -11.47 -17.74 14.36
N TYR A 208 -10.24 -17.21 14.31
CA TYR A 208 -9.99 -15.79 14.22
C TYR A 208 -10.53 -15.18 12.91
N THR A 209 -10.36 -15.88 11.77
CA THR A 209 -10.92 -15.47 10.48
C THR A 209 -12.45 -15.39 10.52
N ARG A 210 -13.09 -16.41 11.12
CA ARG A 210 -14.54 -16.41 11.35
C ARG A 210 -14.99 -15.26 12.24
N GLY A 211 -14.21 -14.94 13.27
CA GLY A 211 -14.46 -13.80 14.16
C GLY A 211 -14.37 -12.47 13.41
N LEU A 212 -13.32 -12.28 12.58
CA LEU A 212 -13.16 -11.07 11.74
C LEU A 212 -14.33 -10.87 10.79
N GLN A 213 -14.80 -11.92 10.13
CA GLN A 213 -15.95 -11.85 9.23
C GLN A 213 -17.25 -11.45 9.96
N LYS A 214 -17.49 -12.02 11.14
CA LYS A 214 -18.66 -11.69 11.97
C LYS A 214 -18.58 -10.27 12.54
N ALA A 215 -17.39 -9.77 12.78
CA ALA A 215 -17.17 -8.40 13.27
C ALA A 215 -17.26 -7.34 12.17
N SER A 216 -17.18 -7.75 10.89
CA SER A 216 -17.31 -6.84 9.74
C SER A 216 -18.78 -6.54 9.47
N PRO A 217 -19.23 -5.28 9.51
CA PRO A 217 -20.61 -4.91 9.24
C PRO A 217 -21.02 -5.34 7.81
N ARG A 218 -22.15 -6.01 7.68
CA ARG A 218 -22.78 -6.28 6.39
C ARG A 218 -23.84 -5.23 6.10
N LEU A 219 -23.89 -4.73 4.87
CA LEU A 219 -24.88 -3.72 4.47
C LEU A 219 -26.34 -4.23 4.55
N ASP A 220 -26.53 -5.52 4.45
CA ASP A 220 -27.83 -6.22 4.53
C ASP A 220 -28.28 -6.50 5.97
N GLU A 221 -27.41 -6.41 6.97
CA GLU A 221 -27.72 -6.61 8.40
C GLU A 221 -27.99 -5.30 9.16
N MET A 222 -28.37 -4.20 8.50
CA MET A 222 -28.71 -2.91 9.12
C MET A 222 -29.97 -2.94 10.02
N GLY A 223 -30.30 -4.06 10.65
CA GLY A 223 -31.40 -4.26 11.58
C GLY A 223 -30.95 -4.28 13.04
N GLY A 224 -30.40 -3.17 13.58
CA GLY A 224 -30.38 -2.87 15.03
C GLY A 224 -29.73 -3.89 15.99
N GLY A 225 -29.02 -4.88 15.52
CA GLY A 225 -28.32 -5.87 16.32
C GLY A 225 -27.00 -5.36 16.89
N ARG A 226 -26.61 -5.87 18.06
CA ARG A 226 -25.30 -5.61 18.66
C ARG A 226 -24.21 -6.19 17.77
N LEU A 227 -23.23 -5.38 17.34
CA LEU A 227 -22.09 -5.86 16.53
C LEU A 227 -21.35 -6.97 17.31
N TYR A 228 -20.97 -8.02 16.59
CA TYR A 228 -20.13 -9.08 17.14
C TYR A 228 -18.75 -8.52 17.48
N THR A 229 -18.29 -8.77 18.69
CA THR A 229 -16.94 -8.39 19.14
C THR A 229 -16.13 -9.65 19.40
N ILE A 230 -14.89 -9.69 18.90
CA ILE A 230 -13.94 -10.74 19.23
C ILE A 230 -13.53 -10.52 20.69
N GLU A 231 -13.75 -11.54 21.55
CA GLU A 231 -13.40 -11.47 22.96
C GLU A 231 -11.88 -11.45 23.16
N GLY A 232 -11.42 -10.72 24.20
CA GLY A 232 -10.02 -10.63 24.57
C GLY A 232 -9.34 -9.35 24.07
N THR A 233 -8.12 -9.14 24.52
CA THR A 233 -7.23 -8.05 24.09
C THR A 233 -6.08 -8.61 23.28
N PRO A 234 -5.61 -7.90 22.23
CA PRO A 234 -4.40 -8.30 21.53
C PRO A 234 -3.21 -8.41 22.50
N PRO A 235 -2.35 -9.42 22.35
CA PRO A 235 -1.18 -9.56 23.22
C PRO A 235 -0.23 -8.37 23.03
N GLU A 236 0.41 -7.95 24.11
CA GLU A 236 1.52 -7.00 24.04
C GLU A 236 2.71 -7.69 23.38
N LEU A 237 3.15 -7.19 22.21
CA LEU A 237 4.27 -7.77 21.44
C LEU A 237 5.65 -7.48 22.05
N ILE A 238 5.73 -6.84 23.22
CA ILE A 238 6.99 -6.51 23.93
C ILE A 238 7.64 -7.78 24.50
N ALA A 239 6.86 -8.78 24.84
CA ALA A 239 7.34 -10.11 25.27
C ALA A 239 6.37 -11.16 24.72
N PRO A 240 6.55 -11.61 23.47
CA PRO A 240 5.76 -12.75 23.01
C PRO A 240 6.01 -13.93 23.94
N GLY A 241 4.95 -14.43 24.55
CA GLY A 241 5.01 -15.67 25.32
C GLY A 241 5.52 -16.84 24.46
N PRO A 242 5.88 -17.95 25.06
CA PRO A 242 6.40 -19.13 24.37
C PRO A 242 5.43 -19.67 23.33
#